data_4187c2804be010caa716987a9b8dfe5a
#
_entry.id   4187c2804be010caa716987a9b8dfe5a
#
_cell.length_a   1.000
_cell.length_b   1.000
_cell.length_c   1.000
_cell.angle_alpha   90.00
_cell.angle_beta   90.00
_cell.angle_gamma   90.00
#
_symmetry.space_group_name_H-M   'P 1'
#
loop_
_entity.id
_entity.type
_entity.pdbx_description
1 polymer ?
#
loop_
_entity_poly.entity_id
_entity_poly.type
_entity_poly.pdbx_seq_one_letter_code
_entity_poly.pdbx_strand_id
1 'polypeptide(L)'
;MVANGYGRTAWLVWGVGVFGYALAVMHRAALGVAGLEAAEHFGTTPGIISTFVVLQLATYALAQVPVGLLLDRYGSRLMLTGGTLVIAGGQALLATADDLSTAYVARVLLGIGDACMFNSVLRLLPRWFAPNRVPVLSQVTGMVGALGQIAAVGAVLPLIKLLGWQTGLLITVAFSVFAAVLVLAWVRDAPPGQAPAVVVDPIREIPRRIKGVSMHPATQLGFWVHFTSGFSSIAFVFMWGIPYLVVGQGLSQAEAGGLFALLSVASMVAGPVVGSLTARHPLRRSTLVL
;
A
#
# COMPACT_ATOMS: atom_id res chain seq x y z
N MET A 1 -23.85 -16.89 13.76
CA MET A 1 -23.34 -16.66 15.13
C MET A 1 -21.90 -17.19 15.24
N VAL A 2 -20.89 -16.46 14.73
CA VAL A 2 -19.47 -16.84 14.92
C VAL A 2 -18.70 -15.50 15.08
N ALA A 3 -18.75 -14.88 16.23
CA ALA A 3 -18.09 -13.59 16.38
C ALA A 3 -17.46 -13.28 17.75
N ASN A 4 -17.52 -14.16 18.74
CA ASN A 4 -17.06 -13.79 20.09
C ASN A 4 -15.90 -14.58 20.68
N GLY A 5 -15.32 -15.58 19.98
CA GLY A 5 -14.21 -16.38 20.51
C GLY A 5 -12.80 -15.91 20.10
N TYR A 6 -12.66 -15.15 19.00
CA TYR A 6 -11.36 -14.83 18.42
C TYR A 6 -10.97 -13.34 18.50
N GLY A 7 -11.66 -12.54 19.32
CA GLY A 7 -11.53 -11.08 19.34
C GLY A 7 -10.07 -10.58 19.41
N ARG A 8 -9.29 -11.02 20.39
CA ARG A 8 -7.87 -10.59 20.54
C ARG A 8 -6.99 -11.09 19.41
N THR A 9 -7.16 -12.36 19.00
CA THR A 9 -6.39 -12.97 17.93
C THR A 9 -6.68 -12.30 16.57
N ALA A 10 -7.95 -11.96 16.28
CA ALA A 10 -8.33 -11.25 15.07
C ALA A 10 -7.63 -9.88 14.97
N TRP A 11 -7.62 -9.13 16.07
CA TRP A 11 -6.94 -7.84 16.12
C TRP A 11 -5.42 -7.96 15.98
N LEU A 12 -4.82 -9.01 16.56
CA LEU A 12 -3.40 -9.28 16.43
C LEU A 12 -3.03 -9.63 14.98
N VAL A 13 -3.78 -10.55 14.34
CA VAL A 13 -3.57 -10.95 12.94
C VAL A 13 -3.67 -9.74 12.01
N TRP A 14 -4.73 -8.95 12.16
CA TRP A 14 -4.92 -7.74 11.37
C TRP A 14 -3.85 -6.69 11.65
N GLY A 15 -3.57 -6.41 12.92
CA GLY A 15 -2.60 -5.39 13.33
C GLY A 15 -1.19 -5.67 12.83
N VAL A 16 -0.74 -6.93 12.90
CA VAL A 16 0.55 -7.35 12.33
C VAL A 16 0.57 -7.21 10.81
N GLY A 17 -0.51 -7.60 10.13
CA GLY A 17 -0.62 -7.43 8.68
C GLY A 17 -0.59 -5.95 8.27
N VAL A 18 -1.31 -5.10 8.98
CA VAL A 18 -1.36 -3.65 8.74
C VAL A 18 -0.02 -2.98 9.05
N PHE A 19 0.71 -3.44 10.07
CA PHE A 19 2.06 -2.96 10.36
C PHE A 19 3.01 -3.24 9.18
N GLY A 20 3.00 -4.46 8.63
CA GLY A 20 3.75 -4.78 7.41
C GLY A 20 3.36 -3.91 6.22
N TYR A 21 2.06 -3.65 6.04
CA TYR A 21 1.58 -2.75 5.00
C TYR A 21 2.04 -1.29 5.21
N ALA A 22 2.01 -0.78 6.43
CA ALA A 22 2.51 0.57 6.73
C ALA A 22 4.00 0.72 6.40
N LEU A 23 4.82 -0.30 6.70
CA LEU A 23 6.23 -0.34 6.29
C LEU A 23 6.38 -0.35 4.76
N ALA A 24 5.56 -1.10 4.04
CA ALA A 24 5.58 -1.10 2.57
C ALA A 24 5.29 0.30 1.99
N VAL A 25 4.29 1.00 2.53
CA VAL A 25 3.98 2.38 2.14
C VAL A 25 5.11 3.34 2.51
N MET A 26 5.75 3.16 3.67
CA MET A 26 6.94 3.91 4.08
C MET A 26 8.07 3.76 3.05
N HIS A 27 8.40 2.53 2.65
CA HIS A 27 9.42 2.27 1.62
C HIS A 27 9.05 2.84 0.25
N ARG A 28 7.76 2.79 -0.12
CA ARG A 28 7.26 3.41 -1.35
C ARG A 28 7.51 4.91 -1.36
N ALA A 29 7.23 5.59 -0.25
CA ALA A 29 7.35 7.03 -0.11
C ALA A 29 8.80 7.50 0.12
N ALA A 30 9.67 6.63 0.64
CA ALA A 30 11.02 6.98 1.08
C ALA A 30 11.85 7.70 0.01
N LEU A 31 11.85 7.20 -1.23
CA LEU A 31 12.62 7.83 -2.31
C LEU A 31 12.02 9.16 -2.78
N GLY A 32 10.70 9.30 -2.76
CA GLY A 32 10.05 10.58 -3.06
C GLY A 32 10.42 11.66 -2.05
N VAL A 33 10.61 11.25 -0.79
CA VAL A 33 11.00 12.15 0.33
C VAL A 33 12.50 12.43 0.32
N ALA A 34 13.34 11.43 0.08
CA ALA A 34 14.79 11.52 0.04
C ALA A 34 15.33 11.70 -1.40
N GLY A 35 14.57 12.35 -2.28
CA GLY A 35 14.92 12.47 -3.69
C GLY A 35 16.18 13.29 -3.95
N LEU A 36 16.46 14.30 -3.14
CA LEU A 36 17.67 15.11 -3.25
C LEU A 36 18.90 14.32 -2.77
N GLU A 37 18.78 13.63 -1.65
CA GLU A 37 19.80 12.76 -1.10
C GLU A 37 20.12 11.60 -2.06
N ALA A 38 19.09 11.05 -2.72
CA ALA A 38 19.26 10.04 -3.75
C ALA A 38 19.99 10.60 -4.99
N ALA A 39 19.63 11.81 -5.44
CA ALA A 39 20.27 12.45 -6.57
C ALA A 39 21.75 12.72 -6.30
N GLU A 40 22.08 13.15 -5.09
CA GLU A 40 23.45 13.33 -4.62
C GLU A 40 24.22 12.00 -4.56
N HIS A 41 23.62 10.97 -3.93
CA HIS A 41 24.24 9.64 -3.79
C HIS A 41 24.58 9.00 -5.13
N PHE A 42 23.67 9.08 -6.11
CA PHE A 42 23.89 8.50 -7.45
C PHE A 42 24.56 9.46 -8.45
N GLY A 43 24.95 10.66 -8.04
CA GLY A 43 25.54 11.65 -8.93
C GLY A 43 24.66 12.02 -10.13
N THR A 44 23.33 12.12 -9.93
CA THR A 44 22.35 12.28 -10.99
C THR A 44 21.37 13.44 -10.72
N THR A 45 20.41 13.63 -11.62
CA THR A 45 19.40 14.69 -11.49
C THR A 45 18.13 14.19 -10.80
N PRO A 46 17.38 15.07 -10.10
CA PRO A 46 16.06 14.71 -9.54
C PRO A 46 15.08 14.17 -10.57
N GLY A 47 15.21 14.59 -11.85
CA GLY A 47 14.40 14.06 -12.94
C GLY A 47 14.63 12.56 -13.19
N ILE A 48 15.88 12.08 -13.10
CA ILE A 48 16.19 10.66 -13.20
C ILE A 48 15.69 9.91 -11.97
N ILE A 49 15.82 10.48 -10.77
CA ILE A 49 15.27 9.88 -9.55
C ILE A 49 13.74 9.71 -9.61
N SER A 50 13.04 10.63 -10.26
CA SER A 50 11.58 10.49 -10.45
C SER A 50 11.20 9.26 -11.29
N THR A 51 12.06 8.82 -12.22
CA THR A 51 11.82 7.60 -13.01
C THR A 51 11.84 6.34 -12.15
N PHE A 52 12.58 6.32 -11.05
CA PHE A 52 12.56 5.21 -10.09
C PHE A 52 11.19 5.05 -9.44
N VAL A 53 10.54 6.18 -9.09
CA VAL A 53 9.19 6.18 -8.52
C VAL A 53 8.18 5.67 -9.55
N VAL A 54 8.27 6.17 -10.78
CA VAL A 54 7.41 5.73 -11.90
C VAL A 54 7.57 4.23 -12.14
N LEU A 55 8.82 3.73 -12.20
CA LEU A 55 9.09 2.30 -12.41
C LEU A 55 8.51 1.44 -11.27
N GLN A 56 8.68 1.84 -10.02
CA GLN A 56 8.10 1.12 -8.89
C GLN A 56 6.58 1.07 -8.96
N LEU A 57 5.91 2.19 -9.24
CA LEU A 57 4.45 2.25 -9.35
C LEU A 57 3.93 1.46 -10.55
N ALA A 58 4.62 1.50 -11.68
CA ALA A 58 4.30 0.70 -12.86
C ALA A 58 4.42 -0.80 -12.53
N THR A 59 5.51 -1.20 -11.90
CA THR A 59 5.73 -2.59 -11.48
C THR A 59 4.67 -3.03 -10.47
N TYR A 60 4.35 -2.19 -9.49
CA TYR A 60 3.26 -2.41 -8.54
C TYR A 60 1.93 -2.65 -9.26
N ALA A 61 1.58 -1.80 -10.22
CA ALA A 61 0.32 -1.91 -10.97
C ALA A 61 0.27 -3.19 -11.82
N LEU A 62 1.35 -3.51 -12.54
CA LEU A 62 1.46 -4.72 -13.35
C LEU A 62 1.44 -5.99 -12.51
N ALA A 63 2.01 -5.94 -11.31
CA ALA A 63 2.05 -7.08 -10.39
C ALA A 63 0.68 -7.37 -9.74
N GLN A 64 -0.31 -6.47 -9.76
CA GLN A 64 -1.60 -6.66 -9.07
C GLN A 64 -2.33 -7.93 -9.50
N VAL A 65 -2.38 -8.20 -10.80
CA VAL A 65 -3.07 -9.39 -11.32
C VAL A 65 -2.34 -10.69 -10.95
N PRO A 66 -1.03 -10.87 -11.24
CA PRO A 66 -0.32 -12.08 -10.83
C PRO A 66 -0.30 -12.26 -9.31
N VAL A 67 -0.11 -11.19 -8.54
CA VAL A 67 -0.16 -11.24 -7.07
C VAL A 67 -1.56 -11.66 -6.57
N GLY A 68 -2.64 -11.18 -7.21
CA GLY A 68 -4.00 -11.61 -6.88
C GLY A 68 -4.18 -13.13 -7.02
N LEU A 69 -3.69 -13.69 -8.13
CA LEU A 69 -3.72 -15.14 -8.38
C LEU A 69 -2.88 -15.94 -7.36
N LEU A 70 -1.70 -15.43 -7.04
CA LEU A 70 -0.83 -16.04 -6.01
C LEU A 70 -1.47 -15.95 -4.62
N LEU A 71 -2.13 -14.83 -4.31
CA LEU A 71 -2.86 -14.64 -3.06
C LEU A 71 -4.01 -15.64 -2.92
N ASP A 72 -4.74 -15.91 -4.01
CA ASP A 72 -5.81 -16.91 -4.02
C ASP A 72 -5.28 -18.33 -3.77
N ARG A 73 -4.11 -18.64 -4.29
CA ARG A 73 -3.48 -19.94 -4.17
C ARG A 73 -2.76 -20.16 -2.83
N TYR A 74 -2.01 -19.17 -2.38
CA TYR A 74 -1.08 -19.32 -1.25
C TYR A 74 -1.56 -18.67 0.05
N GLY A 75 -2.60 -17.83 -0.02
CA GLY A 75 -3.15 -17.13 1.13
C GLY A 75 -2.37 -15.89 1.54
N SER A 76 -2.96 -15.15 2.49
CA SER A 76 -2.44 -13.85 2.93
C SER A 76 -1.14 -13.98 3.73
N ARG A 77 -1.01 -15.02 4.56
CA ARG A 77 0.19 -15.22 5.40
C ARG A 77 1.45 -15.32 4.54
N LEU A 78 1.43 -16.18 3.52
CA LEU A 78 2.61 -16.37 2.67
C LEU A 78 2.87 -15.14 1.80
N MET A 79 1.82 -14.52 1.27
CA MET A 79 1.97 -13.31 0.45
C MET A 79 2.49 -12.12 1.24
N LEU A 80 2.01 -11.90 2.47
CA LEU A 80 2.53 -10.84 3.36
C LEU A 80 3.98 -11.11 3.73
N THR A 81 4.32 -12.35 4.13
CA THR A 81 5.71 -12.70 4.49
C THR A 81 6.65 -12.54 3.30
N GLY A 82 6.31 -13.14 2.16
CA GLY A 82 7.12 -13.09 0.95
C GLY A 82 7.25 -11.65 0.42
N GLY A 83 6.13 -10.90 0.36
CA GLY A 83 6.13 -9.50 -0.05
C GLY A 83 7.02 -8.63 0.84
N THR A 84 6.93 -8.80 2.17
CA THR A 84 7.78 -8.04 3.10
C THR A 84 9.26 -8.40 2.95
N LEU A 85 9.59 -9.67 2.71
CA LEU A 85 10.98 -10.09 2.45
C LEU A 85 11.50 -9.58 1.10
N VAL A 86 10.67 -9.55 0.06
CA VAL A 86 11.03 -8.94 -1.23
C VAL A 86 11.26 -7.44 -1.08
N ILE A 87 10.43 -6.74 -0.29
CA ILE A 87 10.66 -5.33 0.07
C ILE A 87 11.99 -5.17 0.80
N ALA A 88 12.26 -6.00 1.82
CA ALA A 88 13.52 -5.95 2.57
C ALA A 88 14.73 -6.16 1.66
N GLY A 89 14.69 -7.14 0.75
CA GLY A 89 15.73 -7.40 -0.23
C GLY A 89 15.91 -6.26 -1.23
N GLY A 90 14.82 -5.73 -1.77
CA GLY A 90 14.85 -4.56 -2.66
C GLY A 90 15.42 -3.31 -1.98
N GLN A 91 15.03 -3.08 -0.72
CA GLN A 91 15.55 -1.95 0.05
C GLN A 91 17.03 -2.12 0.42
N ALA A 92 17.45 -3.34 0.77
CA ALA A 92 18.86 -3.65 1.01
C ALA A 92 19.69 -3.43 -0.27
N LEU A 93 19.18 -3.88 -1.42
CA LEU A 93 19.83 -3.65 -2.71
C LEU A 93 19.93 -2.16 -3.04
N LEU A 94 18.88 -1.37 -2.77
CA LEU A 94 18.91 0.09 -2.95
C LEU A 94 19.92 0.77 -2.01
N ALA A 95 19.99 0.29 -0.76
CA ALA A 95 20.91 0.83 0.24
C ALA A 95 22.40 0.64 -0.14
N THR A 96 22.70 -0.45 -0.85
CA THR A 96 24.06 -0.83 -1.26
C THR A 96 24.34 -0.60 -2.75
N ALA A 97 23.41 0.03 -3.46
CA ALA A 97 23.58 0.33 -4.89
C ALA A 97 24.51 1.53 -5.07
N ASP A 98 25.55 1.35 -5.88
CA ASP A 98 26.48 2.42 -6.30
C ASP A 98 26.19 2.91 -7.72
N ASP A 99 25.26 2.26 -8.43
CA ASP A 99 24.90 2.57 -9.81
C ASP A 99 23.38 2.60 -10.02
N LEU A 100 22.93 3.31 -11.08
CA LEU A 100 21.52 3.48 -11.41
C LEU A 100 20.85 2.16 -11.80
N SER A 101 21.57 1.25 -12.45
CA SER A 101 20.99 -0.03 -12.92
C SER A 101 20.56 -0.90 -11.75
N THR A 102 21.44 -1.01 -10.75
CA THR A 102 21.16 -1.72 -9.50
C THR A 102 19.98 -1.08 -8.75
N ALA A 103 19.92 0.26 -8.71
CA ALA A 103 18.82 0.99 -8.10
C ALA A 103 17.48 0.75 -8.84
N TYR A 104 17.47 0.66 -10.18
CA TYR A 104 16.28 0.30 -10.94
C TYR A 104 15.78 -1.12 -10.59
N VAL A 105 16.68 -2.10 -10.51
CA VAL A 105 16.31 -3.47 -10.09
C VAL A 105 15.72 -3.46 -8.67
N ALA A 106 16.33 -2.72 -7.76
CA ALA A 106 15.81 -2.55 -6.40
C ALA A 106 14.38 -1.99 -6.40
N ARG A 107 14.06 -1.00 -7.26
CA ARG A 107 12.71 -0.40 -7.36
C ARG A 107 11.69 -1.37 -7.94
N VAL A 108 12.09 -2.23 -8.88
CA VAL A 108 11.23 -3.32 -9.38
C VAL A 108 10.88 -4.29 -8.25
N LEU A 109 11.86 -4.74 -7.47
CA LEU A 109 11.63 -5.62 -6.33
C LEU A 109 10.71 -4.97 -5.30
N LEU A 110 10.94 -3.70 -4.96
CA LEU A 110 10.07 -2.94 -4.06
C LEU A 110 8.63 -2.88 -4.58
N GLY A 111 8.44 -2.66 -5.88
CA GLY A 111 7.10 -2.64 -6.50
C GLY A 111 6.39 -3.99 -6.44
N ILE A 112 7.10 -5.10 -6.70
CA ILE A 112 6.56 -6.46 -6.60
C ILE A 112 6.16 -6.78 -5.16
N GLY A 113 7.05 -6.54 -4.20
CA GLY A 113 6.79 -6.81 -2.79
C GLY A 113 5.64 -5.98 -2.24
N ASP A 114 5.57 -4.71 -2.60
CA ASP A 114 4.50 -3.79 -2.21
C ASP A 114 3.12 -4.23 -2.74
N ALA A 115 3.05 -4.75 -3.98
CA ALA A 115 1.82 -5.28 -4.55
C ALA A 115 1.21 -6.43 -3.72
N CYS A 116 2.03 -7.17 -2.97
CA CYS A 116 1.56 -8.25 -2.11
C CYS A 116 0.86 -7.78 -0.83
N MET A 117 1.00 -6.51 -0.42
CA MET A 117 0.68 -6.10 0.94
C MET A 117 -0.80 -5.78 1.14
N PHE A 118 -1.33 -4.74 0.49
CA PHE A 118 -2.65 -4.20 0.77
C PHE A 118 -3.78 -5.23 0.59
N ASN A 119 -3.83 -5.89 -0.57
CA ASN A 119 -4.87 -6.87 -0.87
C ASN A 119 -4.82 -8.08 0.06
N SER A 120 -3.61 -8.49 0.50
CA SER A 120 -3.45 -9.56 1.47
C SER A 120 -4.02 -9.22 2.84
N VAL A 121 -3.87 -7.96 3.29
CA VAL A 121 -4.48 -7.49 4.54
C VAL A 121 -6.00 -7.43 4.40
N LEU A 122 -6.52 -6.86 3.30
CA LEU A 122 -7.97 -6.77 3.07
C LEU A 122 -8.64 -8.14 3.01
N ARG A 123 -7.97 -9.17 2.46
CA ARG A 123 -8.48 -10.54 2.40
C ARG A 123 -8.65 -11.18 3.78
N LEU A 124 -7.87 -10.78 4.79
CA LEU A 124 -8.03 -11.27 6.16
C LEU A 124 -9.32 -10.77 6.80
N LEU A 125 -9.79 -9.57 6.46
CA LEU A 125 -10.89 -8.92 7.15
C LEU A 125 -12.19 -9.76 7.18
N PRO A 126 -12.74 -10.23 6.04
CA PRO A 126 -13.98 -11.00 6.06
C PRO A 126 -13.85 -12.39 6.69
N ARG A 127 -12.62 -12.85 6.93
CA ARG A 127 -12.33 -14.12 7.61
C ARG A 127 -12.32 -14.00 9.12
N TRP A 128 -11.81 -12.87 9.61
CA TRP A 128 -11.55 -12.65 11.03
C TRP A 128 -12.57 -11.74 11.70
N PHE A 129 -13.30 -10.94 10.93
CA PHE A 129 -14.23 -9.94 11.46
C PHE A 129 -15.65 -10.12 10.90
N ALA A 130 -16.65 -9.68 11.68
CA ALA A 130 -18.02 -9.67 11.23
C ALA A 130 -18.22 -8.75 10.01
N PRO A 131 -19.13 -9.07 9.07
CA PRO A 131 -19.32 -8.33 7.82
C PRO A 131 -19.56 -6.83 7.99
N ASN A 132 -20.21 -6.42 9.08
CA ASN A 132 -20.48 -5.02 9.40
C ASN A 132 -19.23 -4.22 9.81
N ARG A 133 -18.14 -4.88 10.23
CA ARG A 133 -16.85 -4.24 10.58
C ARG A 133 -15.92 -4.12 9.40
N VAL A 134 -16.07 -4.95 8.38
CA VAL A 134 -15.14 -5.01 7.22
C VAL A 134 -14.99 -3.64 6.53
N PRO A 135 -16.04 -2.88 6.21
CA PRO A 135 -15.90 -1.58 5.55
C PRO A 135 -15.07 -0.58 6.37
N VAL A 136 -15.32 -0.50 7.67
CA VAL A 136 -14.56 0.40 8.55
C VAL A 136 -13.10 -0.01 8.65
N LEU A 137 -12.82 -1.30 8.87
CA LEU A 137 -11.47 -1.80 8.98
C LEU A 137 -10.68 -1.67 7.67
N SER A 138 -11.35 -1.76 6.51
CA SER A 138 -10.73 -1.49 5.21
C SER A 138 -10.26 -0.03 5.12
N GLN A 139 -11.09 0.92 5.55
CA GLN A 139 -10.72 2.34 5.57
C GLN A 139 -9.58 2.62 6.58
N VAL A 140 -9.67 2.03 7.78
CA VAL A 140 -8.60 2.15 8.79
C VAL A 140 -7.30 1.55 8.29
N THR A 141 -7.34 0.44 7.54
CA THR A 141 -6.15 -0.15 6.89
C THR A 141 -5.49 0.88 5.95
N GLY A 142 -6.27 1.53 5.08
CA GLY A 142 -5.76 2.59 4.20
C GLY A 142 -5.17 3.77 4.98
N MET A 143 -5.86 4.19 6.04
CA MET A 143 -5.40 5.29 6.92
C MET A 143 -4.06 4.97 7.61
N VAL A 144 -3.88 3.74 8.11
CA VAL A 144 -2.60 3.30 8.69
C VAL A 144 -1.49 3.28 7.63
N GLY A 145 -1.83 2.94 6.38
CA GLY A 145 -0.90 3.10 5.26
C GLY A 145 -0.41 4.55 5.11
N ALA A 146 -1.31 5.54 5.25
CA ALA A 146 -0.93 6.97 5.22
C ALA A 146 0.05 7.34 6.35
N LEU A 147 -0.04 6.71 7.53
CA LEU A 147 0.96 6.87 8.58
C LEU A 147 2.35 6.37 8.13
N GLY A 148 2.41 5.36 7.26
CA GLY A 148 3.66 4.93 6.64
C GLY A 148 4.32 6.04 5.81
N GLN A 149 3.53 6.83 5.06
CA GLN A 149 4.06 8.00 4.35
C GLN A 149 4.63 9.06 5.30
N ILE A 150 3.94 9.32 6.42
CA ILE A 150 4.42 10.24 7.45
C ILE A 150 5.73 9.71 8.05
N ALA A 151 5.84 8.41 8.28
CA ALA A 151 7.06 7.78 8.79
C ALA A 151 8.24 7.92 7.80
N ALA A 152 8.00 7.94 6.49
CA ALA A 152 9.05 8.21 5.52
C ALA A 152 9.66 9.60 5.71
N VAL A 153 8.83 10.62 5.96
CA VAL A 153 9.30 12.00 6.23
C VAL A 153 9.93 12.10 7.62
N GLY A 154 9.25 11.59 8.65
CA GLY A 154 9.62 11.79 10.06
C GLY A 154 10.70 10.84 10.57
N ALA A 155 10.96 9.74 9.90
CA ALA A 155 11.97 8.76 10.33
C ALA A 155 13.02 8.47 9.24
N VAL A 156 12.63 8.10 8.02
CA VAL A 156 13.59 7.64 7.01
C VAL A 156 14.52 8.77 6.56
N LEU A 157 13.96 9.96 6.28
CA LEU A 157 14.77 11.10 5.87
C LEU A 157 15.77 11.55 6.95
N PRO A 158 15.38 11.71 8.23
CA PRO A 158 16.34 11.97 9.30
C PRO A 158 17.40 10.87 9.46
N LEU A 159 17.05 9.59 9.34
CA LEU A 159 18.02 8.50 9.40
C LEU A 159 19.07 8.62 8.28
N ILE A 160 18.66 8.92 7.05
CA ILE A 160 19.58 9.11 5.92
C ILE A 160 20.49 10.34 6.19
N LYS A 161 19.93 11.45 6.68
CA LYS A 161 20.72 12.68 6.95
C LYS A 161 21.71 12.52 8.08
N LEU A 162 21.35 11.78 9.13
CA LEU A 162 22.20 11.61 10.32
C LEU A 162 23.23 10.49 10.18
N LEU A 163 22.87 9.38 9.50
CA LEU A 163 23.68 8.16 9.46
C LEU A 163 24.22 7.84 8.06
N GLY A 164 23.89 8.67 7.08
CA GLY A 164 24.21 8.44 5.67
C GLY A 164 23.22 7.51 4.97
N TRP A 165 23.28 7.50 3.63
CA TRP A 165 22.37 6.78 2.73
C TRP A 165 22.24 5.30 3.08
N GLN A 166 23.36 4.57 3.09
CA GLN A 166 23.39 3.13 3.30
C GLN A 166 22.86 2.73 4.68
N THR A 167 23.42 3.29 5.73
CA THR A 167 23.02 2.94 7.12
C THR A 167 21.58 3.32 7.40
N GLY A 168 21.15 4.51 6.97
CA GLY A 168 19.77 4.97 7.15
C GLY A 168 18.76 4.04 6.50
N LEU A 169 19.02 3.55 5.28
CA LEU A 169 18.16 2.61 4.60
C LEU A 169 18.23 1.20 5.20
N LEU A 170 19.41 0.71 5.61
CA LEU A 170 19.55 -0.62 6.21
C LEU A 170 18.80 -0.75 7.56
N ILE A 171 18.65 0.33 8.31
CA ILE A 171 17.79 0.32 9.50
C ILE A 171 16.35 0.01 9.11
N THR A 172 15.85 0.57 8.01
CA THR A 172 14.48 0.29 7.54
C THR A 172 14.32 -1.15 7.03
N VAL A 173 15.40 -1.75 6.50
CA VAL A 173 15.45 -3.19 6.17
C VAL A 173 15.24 -4.04 7.41
N ALA A 174 15.94 -3.71 8.51
CA ALA A 174 15.79 -4.45 9.77
C ALA A 174 14.34 -4.44 10.28
N PHE A 175 13.63 -3.31 10.18
CA PHE A 175 12.20 -3.23 10.50
C PHE A 175 11.34 -4.11 9.58
N SER A 176 11.68 -4.20 8.29
CA SER A 176 10.95 -5.07 7.35
C SER A 176 11.19 -6.55 7.65
N VAL A 177 12.42 -6.94 7.95
CA VAL A 177 12.72 -8.33 8.36
C VAL A 177 11.99 -8.67 9.66
N PHE A 178 11.99 -7.76 10.64
CA PHE A 178 11.23 -7.92 11.88
C PHE A 178 9.73 -8.09 11.60
N ALA A 179 9.14 -7.26 10.74
CA ALA A 179 7.74 -7.40 10.33
C ALA A 179 7.47 -8.75 9.65
N ALA A 180 8.37 -9.24 8.78
CA ALA A 180 8.22 -10.55 8.14
C ALA A 180 8.20 -11.68 9.18
N VAL A 181 9.04 -11.61 10.20
CA VAL A 181 9.04 -12.56 11.33
C VAL A 181 7.72 -12.49 12.10
N LEU A 182 7.23 -11.28 12.40
CA LEU A 182 5.93 -11.12 13.08
C LEU A 182 4.78 -11.69 12.23
N VAL A 183 4.76 -11.41 10.91
CA VAL A 183 3.74 -11.94 9.99
C VAL A 183 3.79 -13.47 9.98
N LEU A 184 4.98 -14.05 9.84
CA LEU A 184 5.16 -15.50 9.84
C LEU A 184 4.74 -16.14 11.18
N ALA A 185 4.98 -15.48 12.30
CA ALA A 185 4.64 -15.98 13.63
C ALA A 185 3.13 -15.89 13.93
N TRP A 186 2.50 -14.74 13.62
CA TRP A 186 1.18 -14.40 14.14
C TRP A 186 0.06 -14.40 13.10
N VAL A 187 0.34 -14.10 11.82
CA VAL A 187 -0.71 -14.07 10.80
C VAL A 187 -1.16 -15.48 10.46
N ARG A 188 -2.47 -15.67 10.37
CA ARG A 188 -3.14 -16.90 9.95
C ARG A 188 -4.22 -16.52 8.94
N ASP A 189 -4.38 -17.30 7.88
CA ASP A 189 -5.34 -17.05 6.80
C ASP A 189 -6.81 -17.19 7.24
N ALA A 190 -7.06 -18.01 8.24
CA ALA A 190 -8.38 -18.24 8.80
C ALA A 190 -8.30 -18.55 10.30
N PRO A 191 -9.42 -18.35 11.04
CA PRO A 191 -9.54 -18.81 12.41
C PRO A 191 -9.38 -20.32 12.55
N PRO A 192 -8.97 -20.83 13.74
CA PRO A 192 -8.91 -22.27 14.00
C PRO A 192 -10.25 -22.95 13.69
N GLY A 193 -10.17 -24.12 13.04
CA GLY A 193 -11.35 -24.90 12.63
C GLY A 193 -12.01 -24.46 11.32
N GLN A 194 -11.54 -23.40 10.68
CA GLN A 194 -11.99 -23.01 9.33
C GLN A 194 -10.91 -23.34 8.28
N ALA A 195 -11.30 -24.00 7.21
CA ALA A 195 -10.39 -24.24 6.08
C ALA A 195 -9.96 -22.93 5.42
N PRO A 196 -8.68 -22.76 5.07
CA PRO A 196 -8.27 -21.64 4.22
C PRO A 196 -9.04 -21.71 2.89
N ALA A 197 -9.53 -20.55 2.39
CA ALA A 197 -10.09 -20.52 1.04
C ALA A 197 -8.92 -20.51 0.05
N VAL A 198 -8.47 -21.68 -0.33
CA VAL A 198 -7.52 -21.85 -1.43
C VAL A 198 -8.32 -22.14 -2.68
N VAL A 199 -8.30 -21.23 -3.65
CA VAL A 199 -8.87 -21.45 -4.96
C VAL A 199 -7.72 -21.83 -5.89
N VAL A 200 -7.68 -23.09 -6.29
CA VAL A 200 -6.68 -23.58 -7.26
C VAL A 200 -7.38 -23.69 -8.60
N ASP A 201 -7.31 -22.64 -9.39
CA ASP A 201 -7.76 -22.71 -10.78
C ASP A 201 -6.66 -23.33 -11.65
N PRO A 202 -7.03 -24.18 -12.63
CA PRO A 202 -6.09 -24.62 -13.65
C PRO A 202 -5.55 -23.40 -14.42
N ILE A 203 -4.23 -23.33 -14.62
CA ILE A 203 -3.56 -22.22 -15.32
C ILE A 203 -4.23 -21.90 -16.67
N ARG A 204 -4.75 -22.93 -17.35
CA ARG A 204 -5.43 -22.81 -18.65
C ARG A 204 -6.73 -21.99 -18.58
N GLU A 205 -7.39 -21.92 -17.43
CA GLU A 205 -8.66 -21.22 -17.26
C GLU A 205 -8.48 -19.75 -16.79
N ILE A 206 -7.27 -19.39 -16.32
CA ILE A 206 -6.98 -18.06 -15.80
C ILE A 206 -7.34 -16.94 -16.80
N PRO A 207 -6.93 -16.99 -18.10
CA PRO A 207 -7.26 -15.92 -19.05
C PRO A 207 -8.77 -15.77 -19.27
N ARG A 208 -9.49 -16.89 -19.35
CA ARG A 208 -10.96 -16.90 -19.51
C ARG A 208 -11.64 -16.32 -18.28
N ARG A 209 -11.15 -16.65 -17.09
CA ARG A 209 -11.68 -16.17 -15.83
C ARG A 209 -11.41 -14.67 -15.62
N ILE A 210 -10.20 -14.20 -15.92
CA ILE A 210 -9.86 -12.77 -15.91
C ILE A 210 -10.80 -12.00 -16.84
N LYS A 211 -11.00 -12.49 -18.08
CA LYS A 211 -11.93 -11.89 -19.03
C LYS A 211 -13.36 -11.86 -18.49
N GLY A 212 -13.83 -12.98 -17.92
CA GLY A 212 -15.18 -13.07 -17.33
C GLY A 212 -15.39 -12.11 -16.17
N VAL A 213 -14.42 -12.03 -15.25
CA VAL A 213 -14.47 -11.12 -14.11
C VAL A 213 -14.36 -9.67 -14.56
N SER A 214 -13.45 -9.33 -15.46
CA SER A 214 -13.27 -7.96 -15.95
C SER A 214 -14.48 -7.44 -16.73
N MET A 215 -15.20 -8.31 -17.42
CA MET A 215 -16.43 -7.94 -18.16
C MET A 215 -17.69 -7.96 -17.28
N HIS A 216 -17.60 -8.42 -16.03
CA HIS A 216 -18.75 -8.47 -15.15
C HIS A 216 -19.19 -7.05 -14.74
N PRO A 217 -20.50 -6.71 -14.81
CA PRO A 217 -20.99 -5.35 -14.54
C PRO A 217 -20.58 -4.79 -13.18
N ALA A 218 -20.56 -5.62 -12.13
CA ALA A 218 -20.12 -5.18 -10.81
C ALA A 218 -18.62 -4.84 -10.75
N THR A 219 -17.79 -5.56 -11.51
CA THR A 219 -16.36 -5.27 -11.64
C THR A 219 -16.13 -3.96 -12.41
N GLN A 220 -16.87 -3.77 -13.51
CA GLN A 220 -16.84 -2.54 -14.29
C GLN A 220 -17.28 -1.33 -13.45
N LEU A 221 -18.38 -1.46 -12.70
CA LEU A 221 -18.83 -0.42 -11.78
C LEU A 221 -17.74 -0.09 -10.75
N GLY A 222 -17.18 -1.10 -10.09
CA GLY A 222 -16.10 -0.91 -9.11
C GLY A 222 -14.87 -0.26 -9.72
N PHE A 223 -14.47 -0.65 -10.93
CA PHE A 223 -13.36 -0.06 -11.67
C PHE A 223 -13.60 1.42 -11.95
N TRP A 224 -14.72 1.78 -12.55
CA TRP A 224 -15.02 3.16 -12.92
C TRP A 224 -15.20 4.06 -11.71
N VAL A 225 -15.86 3.58 -10.66
CA VAL A 225 -16.00 4.31 -9.38
C VAL A 225 -14.63 4.57 -8.78
N HIS A 226 -13.76 3.56 -8.69
CA HIS A 226 -12.41 3.73 -8.14
C HIS A 226 -11.55 4.65 -9.02
N PHE A 227 -11.61 4.49 -10.34
CA PHE A 227 -10.87 5.31 -11.27
C PHE A 227 -11.29 6.79 -11.18
N THR A 228 -12.57 7.10 -11.26
CA THR A 228 -13.06 8.48 -11.25
C THR A 228 -12.86 9.16 -9.91
N SER A 229 -13.10 8.48 -8.79
CA SER A 229 -12.89 9.04 -7.45
C SER A 229 -11.42 9.22 -7.09
N GLY A 230 -10.55 8.30 -7.54
CA GLY A 230 -9.12 8.35 -7.28
C GLY A 230 -8.35 9.26 -8.22
N PHE A 231 -8.71 9.30 -9.51
CA PHE A 231 -7.95 9.97 -10.55
C PHE A 231 -7.76 11.48 -10.26
N SER A 232 -8.83 12.20 -10.00
CA SER A 232 -8.78 13.65 -9.74
C SER A 232 -7.92 13.97 -8.50
N SER A 233 -8.10 13.21 -7.42
CA SER A 233 -7.33 13.39 -6.19
C SER A 233 -5.85 13.09 -6.39
N ILE A 234 -5.53 11.99 -7.09
CA ILE A 234 -4.15 11.58 -7.37
C ILE A 234 -3.48 12.59 -8.32
N ALA A 235 -4.15 13.00 -9.41
CA ALA A 235 -3.61 13.97 -10.35
C ALA A 235 -3.37 15.32 -9.66
N PHE A 236 -4.29 15.78 -8.82
CA PHE A 236 -4.14 17.03 -8.10
C PHE A 236 -3.02 16.93 -7.05
N VAL A 237 -3.03 15.90 -6.21
CA VAL A 237 -2.07 15.79 -5.09
C VAL A 237 -0.64 15.53 -5.58
N PHE A 238 -0.45 14.67 -6.59
CA PHE A 238 0.90 14.22 -6.98
C PHE A 238 1.48 14.94 -8.21
N MET A 239 0.66 15.66 -8.97
CA MET A 239 1.14 16.28 -10.22
C MET A 239 0.96 17.80 -10.27
N TRP A 240 -0.26 18.29 -10.10
CA TRP A 240 -0.60 19.67 -10.45
C TRP A 240 -0.99 20.57 -9.29
N GLY A 241 -1.29 20.02 -8.11
CA GLY A 241 -1.89 20.80 -7.04
C GLY A 241 -1.03 21.97 -6.55
N ILE A 242 0.23 21.77 -6.23
CA ILE A 242 1.12 22.86 -5.80
C ILE A 242 1.36 23.87 -6.94
N PRO A 243 1.77 23.46 -8.16
CA PRO A 243 1.87 24.41 -9.29
C PRO A 243 0.60 25.18 -9.56
N TYR A 244 -0.56 24.53 -9.52
CA TYR A 244 -1.85 25.19 -9.71
C TYR A 244 -2.15 26.23 -8.62
N LEU A 245 -1.93 25.90 -7.36
CA LEU A 245 -2.20 26.80 -6.25
C LEU A 245 -1.22 27.98 -6.23
N VAL A 246 0.07 27.73 -6.46
CA VAL A 246 1.09 28.78 -6.39
C VAL A 246 1.10 29.63 -7.66
N VAL A 247 1.23 29.02 -8.83
CA VAL A 247 1.36 29.72 -10.10
C VAL A 247 0.00 30.14 -10.67
N GLY A 248 -1.00 29.26 -10.58
CA GLY A 248 -2.32 29.51 -11.14
C GLY A 248 -3.20 30.39 -10.25
N GLN A 249 -3.12 30.23 -8.92
CA GLN A 249 -3.95 30.99 -7.95
C GLN A 249 -3.20 32.06 -7.19
N GLY A 250 -1.89 32.20 -7.37
CA GLY A 250 -1.06 33.22 -6.73
C GLY A 250 -0.86 33.02 -5.22
N LEU A 251 -1.12 31.79 -4.70
CA LEU A 251 -0.91 31.50 -3.28
C LEU A 251 0.58 31.37 -2.97
N SER A 252 0.96 31.69 -1.75
CA SER A 252 2.28 31.37 -1.25
C SER A 252 2.48 29.85 -1.10
N GLN A 253 3.72 29.40 -1.10
CA GLN A 253 4.04 27.99 -0.94
C GLN A 253 3.56 27.43 0.43
N ALA A 254 3.54 28.27 1.46
CA ALA A 254 3.04 27.92 2.78
C ALA A 254 1.51 27.72 2.78
N GLU A 255 0.76 28.62 2.14
CA GLU A 255 -0.71 28.49 2.00
C GLU A 255 -1.09 27.26 1.18
N ALA A 256 -0.41 27.03 0.05
CA ALA A 256 -0.60 25.81 -0.76
C ALA A 256 -0.31 24.55 0.04
N GLY A 257 0.78 24.51 0.80
CA GLY A 257 1.12 23.41 1.70
C GLY A 257 0.08 23.20 2.80
N GLY A 258 -0.45 24.27 3.38
CA GLY A 258 -1.54 24.22 4.35
C GLY A 258 -2.83 23.60 3.79
N LEU A 259 -3.21 23.95 2.57
CA LEU A 259 -4.37 23.34 1.87
C LEU A 259 -4.16 21.85 1.61
N PHE A 260 -2.94 21.43 1.25
CA PHE A 260 -2.60 20.01 1.09
C PHE A 260 -2.67 19.23 2.41
N ALA A 261 -2.18 19.83 3.50
CA ALA A 261 -2.31 19.24 4.83
C ALA A 261 -3.78 19.08 5.23
N LEU A 262 -4.60 20.11 4.98
CA LEU A 262 -6.05 20.07 5.23
C LEU A 262 -6.74 18.97 4.43
N LEU A 263 -6.42 18.83 3.13
CA LEU A 263 -6.95 17.75 2.28
C LEU A 263 -6.59 16.37 2.83
N SER A 264 -5.35 16.19 3.29
CA SER A 264 -4.89 14.94 3.88
C SER A 264 -5.63 14.61 5.17
N VAL A 265 -5.81 15.59 6.06
CA VAL A 265 -6.58 15.43 7.31
C VAL A 265 -8.05 15.14 7.02
N ALA A 266 -8.65 15.88 6.08
CA ALA A 266 -10.04 15.65 5.67
C ALA A 266 -10.24 14.22 5.14
N SER A 267 -9.31 13.72 4.31
CA SER A 267 -9.35 12.36 3.79
C SER A 267 -9.21 11.30 4.90
N MET A 268 -8.35 11.55 5.89
CA MET A 268 -8.21 10.67 7.06
C MET A 268 -9.49 10.58 7.88
N VAL A 269 -10.21 11.68 8.05
CA VAL A 269 -11.48 11.70 8.79
C VAL A 269 -12.63 11.13 7.96
N ALA A 270 -12.70 11.48 6.67
CA ALA A 270 -13.76 11.02 5.77
C ALA A 270 -13.77 9.49 5.61
N GLY A 271 -12.62 8.84 5.56
CA GLY A 271 -12.51 7.39 5.37
C GLY A 271 -13.32 6.57 6.39
N PRO A 272 -13.06 6.67 7.70
CA PRO A 272 -13.83 5.97 8.74
C PRO A 272 -15.31 6.36 8.77
N VAL A 273 -15.66 7.62 8.48
CA VAL A 273 -17.06 8.08 8.40
C VAL A 273 -17.78 7.38 7.26
N VAL A 274 -17.23 7.41 6.05
CA VAL A 274 -17.78 6.70 4.88
C VAL A 274 -17.81 5.19 5.13
N GLY A 275 -16.78 4.62 5.75
CA GLY A 275 -16.75 3.22 6.16
C GLY A 275 -17.89 2.85 7.09
N SER A 276 -18.21 3.68 8.08
CA SER A 276 -19.33 3.46 9.02
C SER A 276 -20.68 3.61 8.34
N LEU A 277 -20.84 4.59 7.45
CA LEU A 277 -22.08 4.77 6.67
C LEU A 277 -22.35 3.60 5.74
N THR A 278 -21.32 3.10 5.04
CA THR A 278 -21.45 1.92 4.17
C THR A 278 -21.73 0.64 4.96
N ALA A 279 -21.22 0.53 6.18
CA ALA A 279 -21.53 -0.59 7.07
C ALA A 279 -23.00 -0.57 7.53
N ARG A 280 -23.56 0.62 7.80
CA ARG A 280 -24.96 0.80 8.19
C ARG A 280 -25.95 0.63 7.03
N HIS A 281 -25.53 0.98 5.81
CA HIS A 281 -26.36 0.97 4.62
C HIS A 281 -25.75 0.14 3.47
N PRO A 282 -25.62 -1.19 3.63
CA PRO A 282 -24.88 -2.03 2.68
C PRO A 282 -25.48 -2.06 1.27
N LEU A 283 -26.77 -1.76 1.11
CA LEU A 283 -27.45 -1.72 -0.19
C LEU A 283 -27.43 -0.34 -0.86
N ARG A 284 -26.91 0.69 -0.19
CA ARG A 284 -26.85 2.08 -0.70
C ARG A 284 -25.42 2.53 -1.01
N ARG A 285 -24.50 1.60 -1.21
CA ARG A 285 -23.07 1.92 -1.43
C ARG A 285 -22.84 2.78 -2.69
N SER A 286 -23.56 2.51 -3.78
CA SER A 286 -23.47 3.31 -5.00
C SER A 286 -23.96 4.76 -4.77
N THR A 287 -25.02 4.96 -4.01
CA THR A 287 -25.55 6.30 -3.67
C THR A 287 -24.62 7.09 -2.74
N LEU A 288 -23.80 6.40 -1.93
CA LEU A 288 -22.82 7.04 -1.04
C LEU A 288 -21.55 7.48 -1.77
N VAL A 289 -21.32 6.98 -2.98
CA VAL A 289 -20.18 7.32 -3.83
C VAL A 289 -20.50 8.42 -4.82
N LEU A 290 -21.76 8.53 -5.23
CA LEU A 290 -22.29 9.61 -6.09
C LEU A 290 -22.60 10.87 -5.28
#